data_d5a250ed7033b25be8542f9d18647366
#
_entry.id   d5a250ed7033b25be8542f9d18647366
#
_cell.length_a   1.000
_cell.length_b   1.000
_cell.length_c   1.000
_cell.angle_alpha   90.00
_cell.angle_beta   90.00
_cell.angle_gamma   90.00
#
_symmetry.space_group_name_H-M   'P 1'
#
loop_
_entity.id
_entity.type
_entity.pdbx_description
1 polymer ?
#
loop_
_entity_poly.entity_id
_entity_poly.type
_entity_poly.pdbx_seq_one_letter_code
_entity_poly.pdbx_strand_id
1 'polypeptide(L)'
;MPIPLGHCGQLMSPPMRGPAAGGGILTFGTLILVVGLGNSAADVTVELSQRSLRNQVTLSTRSSAWIVPKLVGGKAADMNYRTIPQIPLSWQRKAAQWGQRFTYSDPTLYGLPAPNHKFFEAHPTQSGELPLRLKSGDVIPKGNVDRLDGETVHFEDGTSADFDVIIYATGYNLTFPFFDPEFLSAPENRIDLYKRIIKPGVDDLLFAGFAQSTPTLFPFVESQARLIAAYAVGEYVPPSVDEMHAVIKADDELYMGHMLDRPRHTHQLDYFVYEHQMRTKELPAGRARARAQGAPALAGRAG
;
A
#
# COMPACT_ATOMS: atom_id res chain seq x y z
N MET A 1 -31.98 -32.14 1.11
CA MET A 1 -31.91 -31.93 2.58
C MET A 1 -30.53 -31.39 2.89
N PRO A 2 -30.37 -30.14 3.29
CA PRO A 2 -29.09 -29.64 3.72
C PRO A 2 -28.84 -30.01 5.18
N ILE A 3 -27.63 -30.47 5.45
CA ILE A 3 -27.16 -30.87 6.78
C ILE A 3 -26.86 -29.55 7.54
N PRO A 4 -27.42 -29.33 8.74
CA PRO A 4 -27.04 -28.16 9.54
C PRO A 4 -25.64 -28.34 10.13
N LEU A 5 -24.72 -27.48 9.79
CA LEU A 5 -23.43 -27.36 10.45
C LEU A 5 -23.67 -26.86 11.88
N GLY A 6 -23.54 -27.79 12.83
CA GLY A 6 -23.63 -27.48 14.24
C GLY A 6 -22.61 -26.43 14.67
N HIS A 7 -23.06 -25.45 15.42
CA HIS A 7 -22.24 -24.50 16.16
C HIS A 7 -21.38 -25.28 17.15
N CYS A 8 -20.12 -25.44 16.88
CA CYS A 8 -19.14 -25.86 17.87
C CYS A 8 -18.87 -24.64 18.78
N GLY A 9 -19.67 -24.54 19.84
CA GLY A 9 -19.43 -23.57 20.92
C GLY A 9 -18.14 -23.96 21.65
N GLN A 10 -17.02 -23.33 21.30
CA GLN A 10 -15.85 -23.42 22.12
C GLN A 10 -16.10 -22.57 23.38
N LEU A 11 -16.13 -23.27 24.53
CA LEU A 11 -15.97 -22.67 25.86
C LEU A 11 -14.59 -21.98 25.88
N MET A 12 -14.55 -20.67 25.63
CA MET A 12 -13.36 -19.86 25.86
C MET A 12 -13.17 -19.69 27.35
N SER A 13 -12.09 -20.27 27.87
CA SER A 13 -11.58 -19.91 29.21
C SER A 13 -11.22 -18.42 29.20
N PRO A 14 -11.55 -17.64 30.25
CA PRO A 14 -11.15 -16.24 30.31
C PRO A 14 -9.61 -16.14 30.26
N PRO A 15 -9.06 -15.13 29.56
CA PRO A 15 -7.62 -14.96 29.44
C PRO A 15 -7.03 -14.70 30.83
N MET A 16 -5.95 -15.40 31.15
CA MET A 16 -5.17 -15.11 32.35
C MET A 16 -4.43 -13.81 32.15
N ARG A 17 -4.85 -12.75 32.85
CA ARG A 17 -4.13 -11.46 32.88
C ARG A 17 -2.79 -11.68 33.60
N GLY A 18 -1.69 -11.66 32.83
CA GLY A 18 -0.34 -11.56 33.36
C GLY A 18 0.05 -10.08 33.50
N PRO A 19 0.91 -9.72 34.50
CA PRO A 19 1.31 -8.33 34.69
C PRO A 19 2.09 -7.81 33.46
N ALA A 20 1.74 -6.63 32.98
CA ALA A 20 2.48 -5.90 31.97
C ALA A 20 3.89 -5.56 32.49
N ALA A 21 4.89 -6.32 32.06
CA ALA A 21 6.29 -5.99 32.28
C ALA A 21 6.77 -5.06 31.19
N GLY A 22 7.27 -3.90 31.54
CA GLY A 22 7.66 -2.82 30.68
C GLY A 22 8.75 -3.17 29.66
N GLY A 23 8.68 -2.52 28.51
CA GLY A 23 9.81 -2.28 27.63
C GLY A 23 10.11 -3.38 26.61
N GLY A 24 9.27 -3.57 25.61
CA GLY A 24 9.50 -4.42 24.45
C GLY A 24 8.16 -4.96 23.93
N ILE A 25 7.88 -4.78 22.66
CA ILE A 25 6.61 -5.21 22.03
C ILE A 25 6.60 -6.74 21.86
N LEU A 26 6.62 -7.47 22.96
CA LEU A 26 6.34 -8.90 22.98
C LEU A 26 5.13 -9.13 23.88
N THR A 27 3.97 -9.08 23.26
CA THR A 27 2.69 -9.32 23.91
C THR A 27 2.42 -10.81 23.97
N PHE A 28 2.47 -11.39 25.16
CA PHE A 28 2.05 -12.78 25.39
C PHE A 28 0.69 -12.80 26.08
N GLY A 29 -0.29 -13.50 25.49
CA GLY A 29 -1.61 -13.64 26.08
C GLY A 29 -2.40 -12.34 26.20
N THR A 30 -2.15 -11.40 25.29
CA THR A 30 -2.67 -10.04 25.29
C THR A 30 -3.91 -9.93 24.38
N LEU A 31 -4.87 -9.08 24.76
CA LEU A 31 -6.02 -8.72 23.95
C LEU A 31 -5.63 -7.56 23.04
N ILE A 32 -5.55 -7.81 21.74
CA ILE A 32 -5.03 -6.82 20.77
C ILE A 32 -6.10 -6.48 19.75
N LEU A 33 -6.33 -5.19 19.57
CA LEU A 33 -7.11 -4.66 18.46
C LEU A 33 -6.20 -4.07 17.41
N VAL A 34 -6.26 -4.58 16.17
CA VAL A 34 -5.63 -3.95 15.00
C VAL A 34 -6.71 -3.24 14.19
N VAL A 35 -6.56 -1.93 13.98
CA VAL A 35 -7.51 -1.10 13.23
C VAL A 35 -6.96 -0.80 11.84
N GLY A 36 -7.66 -1.26 10.80
CA GLY A 36 -7.29 -1.10 9.40
C GLY A 36 -7.25 -2.43 8.64
N LEU A 37 -7.17 -2.38 7.31
CA LEU A 37 -7.01 -3.56 6.45
C LEU A 37 -6.09 -3.25 5.24
N GLY A 38 -5.03 -2.49 5.45
CA GLY A 38 -3.93 -2.37 4.49
C GLY A 38 -2.89 -3.48 4.67
N ASN A 39 -1.84 -3.46 3.85
CA ASN A 39 -0.75 -4.46 3.95
C ASN A 39 -0.14 -4.50 5.35
N SER A 40 0.14 -3.33 5.94
CA SER A 40 0.68 -3.26 7.31
C SER A 40 -0.26 -3.87 8.34
N ALA A 41 -1.58 -3.59 8.26
CA ALA A 41 -2.55 -4.20 9.15
C ALA A 41 -2.58 -5.72 9.01
N ALA A 42 -2.55 -6.22 7.78
CA ALA A 42 -2.55 -7.66 7.51
C ALA A 42 -1.30 -8.35 8.07
N ASP A 43 -0.11 -7.78 7.80
CA ASP A 43 1.16 -8.36 8.27
C ASP A 43 1.25 -8.33 9.81
N VAL A 44 0.92 -7.21 10.45
CA VAL A 44 0.88 -7.08 11.93
C VAL A 44 -0.13 -8.06 12.55
N THR A 45 -1.32 -8.18 11.96
CA THR A 45 -2.35 -9.12 12.44
C THR A 45 -1.88 -10.56 12.36
N VAL A 46 -1.27 -10.96 11.25
CA VAL A 46 -0.72 -12.31 11.04
C VAL A 46 0.37 -12.62 12.06
N GLU A 47 1.33 -11.70 12.24
CA GLU A 47 2.43 -11.89 13.18
C GLU A 47 1.93 -12.00 14.63
N LEU A 48 1.04 -11.13 15.06
CA LEU A 48 0.52 -11.13 16.44
C LEU A 48 -0.44 -12.29 16.73
N SER A 49 -1.07 -12.86 15.70
CA SER A 49 -2.00 -14.00 15.84
C SER A 49 -1.30 -15.37 15.81
N GLN A 50 0.03 -15.41 15.86
CA GLN A 50 0.74 -16.68 15.98
C GLN A 50 0.37 -17.39 17.29
N ARG A 51 -0.03 -18.65 17.19
CA ARG A 51 -0.51 -19.44 18.36
C ARG A 51 0.51 -19.56 19.48
N SER A 52 1.81 -19.49 19.14
CA SER A 52 2.91 -19.46 20.11
C SER A 52 2.85 -18.25 21.05
N LEU A 53 2.33 -17.13 20.59
CA LEU A 53 2.19 -15.88 21.37
C LEU A 53 0.97 -15.89 22.29
N ARG A 54 0.00 -16.77 22.06
CA ARG A 54 -1.26 -16.87 22.83
C ARG A 54 -2.07 -15.59 22.89
N ASN A 55 -1.82 -14.63 22.00
CA ASN A 55 -2.60 -13.41 21.91
C ASN A 55 -4.00 -13.68 21.36
N GLN A 56 -4.95 -12.86 21.75
CA GLN A 56 -6.27 -12.80 21.14
C GLN A 56 -6.33 -11.55 20.26
N VAL A 57 -6.31 -11.74 18.95
CA VAL A 57 -6.20 -10.64 17.99
C VAL A 57 -7.54 -10.38 17.33
N THR A 58 -8.03 -9.16 17.44
CA THR A 58 -9.20 -8.66 16.72
C THR A 58 -8.75 -7.72 15.62
N LEU A 59 -9.26 -7.93 14.41
CA LEU A 59 -9.03 -7.08 13.24
C LEU A 59 -10.30 -6.29 12.93
N SER A 60 -10.24 -4.97 13.09
CA SER A 60 -11.36 -4.07 12.82
C SER A 60 -11.10 -3.25 11.56
N THR A 61 -12.11 -3.13 10.71
CA THR A 61 -12.04 -2.29 9.52
C THR A 61 -13.38 -1.64 9.19
N ARG A 62 -13.34 -0.35 8.82
CA ARG A 62 -14.52 0.40 8.38
C ARG A 62 -15.03 -0.09 7.02
N SER A 63 -14.13 -0.40 6.11
CA SER A 63 -14.43 -0.97 4.79
C SER A 63 -13.28 -1.87 4.40
N SER A 64 -13.60 -3.03 3.85
CA SER A 64 -12.56 -3.96 3.44
C SER A 64 -11.88 -3.54 2.14
N ALA A 65 -10.66 -4.05 1.97
CA ALA A 65 -9.96 -4.11 0.69
C ALA A 65 -10.04 -5.54 0.14
N TRP A 66 -9.91 -5.68 -1.17
CA TRP A 66 -9.75 -7.00 -1.79
C TRP A 66 -8.43 -7.61 -1.32
N ILE A 67 -8.47 -8.88 -0.87
CA ILE A 67 -7.28 -9.57 -0.39
C ILE A 67 -6.74 -10.44 -1.52
N VAL A 68 -5.48 -10.23 -1.90
CA VAL A 68 -4.82 -10.99 -2.96
C VAL A 68 -3.66 -11.82 -2.41
N PRO A 69 -3.43 -13.03 -2.91
CA PRO A 69 -2.32 -13.85 -2.47
C PRO A 69 -0.98 -13.26 -2.93
N LYS A 70 0.08 -13.43 -2.12
CA LYS A 70 1.46 -13.06 -2.50
C LYS A 70 2.01 -13.97 -3.61
N LEU A 71 1.50 -15.20 -3.72
CA LEU A 71 1.90 -16.19 -4.73
C LEU A 71 0.72 -16.62 -5.59
N VAL A 72 0.91 -16.68 -6.90
CA VAL A 72 -0.07 -17.18 -7.87
C VAL A 72 0.61 -18.22 -8.77
N GLY A 73 0.11 -19.45 -8.76
CA GLY A 73 0.71 -20.54 -9.53
C GLY A 73 2.16 -20.85 -9.12
N GLY A 74 2.49 -20.69 -7.83
CA GLY A 74 3.83 -20.96 -7.30
C GLY A 74 4.86 -19.87 -7.60
N LYS A 75 4.48 -18.78 -8.25
CA LYS A 75 5.33 -17.62 -8.53
C LYS A 75 4.84 -16.40 -7.77
N ALA A 76 5.75 -15.49 -7.45
CA ALA A 76 5.38 -14.19 -6.89
C ALA A 76 4.38 -13.49 -7.84
N ALA A 77 3.35 -12.87 -7.27
CA ALA A 77 2.25 -12.29 -8.05
C ALA A 77 2.75 -11.24 -9.08
N ASP A 78 3.79 -10.48 -8.72
CA ASP A 78 4.45 -9.49 -9.58
C ASP A 78 5.15 -10.10 -10.81
N MET A 79 5.66 -11.33 -10.70
CA MET A 79 6.27 -12.01 -11.86
C MET A 79 5.25 -12.40 -12.94
N ASN A 80 3.99 -12.58 -12.57
CA ASN A 80 2.92 -12.89 -13.53
C ASN A 80 2.48 -11.65 -14.31
N TYR A 81 2.71 -10.45 -13.78
CA TYR A 81 2.37 -9.18 -14.43
C TYR A 81 3.28 -8.83 -15.63
N ARG A 82 4.42 -9.47 -15.76
CA ARG A 82 5.43 -9.13 -16.78
C ARG A 82 4.93 -9.28 -18.22
N THR A 83 3.89 -10.08 -18.45
CA THR A 83 3.28 -10.32 -19.75
C THR A 83 1.96 -9.57 -19.97
N ILE A 84 1.44 -8.88 -18.96
CA ILE A 84 0.12 -8.26 -18.96
C ILE A 84 0.07 -6.85 -19.60
N PRO A 85 1.15 -6.01 -19.63
CA PRO A 85 1.07 -4.65 -20.17
C PRO A 85 0.59 -4.54 -21.63
N GLN A 86 0.61 -5.64 -22.37
CA GLN A 86 0.16 -5.70 -23.77
C GLN A 86 -1.37 -5.90 -23.89
N ILE A 87 -2.04 -6.22 -22.79
CA ILE A 87 -3.49 -6.46 -22.77
C ILE A 87 -4.20 -5.17 -22.31
N PRO A 88 -5.26 -4.72 -22.99
CA PRO A 88 -6.03 -3.56 -22.55
C PRO A 88 -6.51 -3.70 -21.09
N LEU A 89 -6.41 -2.63 -20.30
CA LEU A 89 -6.73 -2.63 -18.87
C LEU A 89 -8.15 -3.16 -18.59
N SER A 90 -9.11 -2.88 -19.47
CA SER A 90 -10.49 -3.39 -19.38
C SER A 90 -10.57 -4.92 -19.42
N TRP A 91 -9.73 -5.57 -20.21
CA TRP A 91 -9.64 -7.03 -20.30
C TRP A 91 -8.91 -7.62 -19.08
N GLN A 92 -7.85 -6.95 -18.63
CA GLN A 92 -7.15 -7.33 -17.40
C GLN A 92 -8.10 -7.31 -16.21
N ARG A 93 -8.94 -6.27 -16.09
CA ARG A 93 -9.97 -6.17 -15.04
C ARG A 93 -10.99 -7.29 -15.10
N LYS A 94 -11.50 -7.61 -16.30
CA LYS A 94 -12.46 -8.71 -16.49
C LYS A 94 -11.84 -10.05 -16.10
N ALA A 95 -10.62 -10.31 -16.57
CA ALA A 95 -9.90 -11.55 -16.23
C ALA A 95 -9.63 -11.66 -14.73
N ALA A 96 -9.21 -10.57 -14.10
CA ALA A 96 -8.98 -10.54 -12.66
C ALA A 96 -10.30 -10.72 -11.87
N GLN A 97 -11.38 -10.04 -12.26
CA GLN A 97 -12.70 -10.23 -11.64
C GLN A 97 -13.21 -11.67 -11.78
N TRP A 98 -12.95 -12.30 -12.91
CA TRP A 98 -13.30 -13.71 -13.10
C TRP A 98 -12.41 -14.62 -12.25
N GLY A 99 -11.10 -14.37 -12.23
CA GLY A 99 -10.12 -15.09 -11.43
C GLY A 99 -10.36 -14.99 -9.92
N GLN A 100 -10.96 -13.89 -9.43
CA GLN A 100 -11.32 -13.71 -8.02
C GLN A 100 -12.26 -14.79 -7.48
N ARG A 101 -13.12 -15.37 -8.32
CA ARG A 101 -14.01 -16.47 -7.93
C ARG A 101 -13.25 -17.74 -7.55
N PHE A 102 -11.99 -17.83 -7.99
CA PHE A 102 -11.10 -18.97 -7.70
C PHE A 102 -9.97 -18.58 -6.75
N THR A 103 -9.83 -17.31 -6.44
CA THR A 103 -8.89 -16.81 -5.44
C THR A 103 -9.65 -16.37 -4.19
N TYR A 104 -9.04 -16.51 -3.04
CA TYR A 104 -9.62 -16.16 -1.74
C TYR A 104 -9.70 -14.65 -1.51
N SER A 105 -10.13 -13.88 -2.53
CA SER A 105 -10.04 -12.43 -2.56
C SER A 105 -11.18 -11.69 -1.87
N ASP A 106 -12.35 -12.35 -1.72
CA ASP A 106 -13.54 -11.75 -1.13
C ASP A 106 -13.46 -11.76 0.41
N PRO A 107 -13.29 -10.60 1.06
CA PRO A 107 -13.17 -10.52 2.51
C PRO A 107 -14.44 -10.90 3.26
N THR A 108 -15.62 -10.87 2.62
CA THR A 108 -16.88 -11.25 3.26
C THR A 108 -16.92 -12.74 3.61
N LEU A 109 -16.17 -13.56 2.89
CA LEU A 109 -16.01 -14.99 3.18
C LEU A 109 -15.32 -15.23 4.53
N TYR A 110 -14.68 -14.23 5.09
CA TYR A 110 -13.90 -14.27 6.32
C TYR A 110 -14.53 -13.48 7.47
N GLY A 111 -15.78 -13.00 7.28
CA GLY A 111 -16.50 -12.23 8.29
C GLY A 111 -16.13 -10.75 8.33
N LEU A 112 -15.35 -10.26 7.36
CA LEU A 112 -15.04 -8.84 7.22
C LEU A 112 -16.14 -8.12 6.41
N PRO A 113 -16.31 -6.79 6.57
CA PRO A 113 -17.24 -6.01 5.75
C PRO A 113 -16.95 -6.15 4.25
N ALA A 114 -17.95 -5.95 3.41
CA ALA A 114 -17.76 -5.92 1.96
C ALA A 114 -16.89 -4.72 1.53
N PRO A 115 -16.03 -4.88 0.50
CA PRO A 115 -15.35 -3.75 -0.11
C PRO A 115 -16.36 -2.76 -0.71
N ASN A 116 -16.15 -1.47 -0.50
CA ASN A 116 -17.01 -0.42 -1.06
C ASN A 116 -16.53 0.07 -2.45
N HIS A 117 -15.72 -0.73 -3.13
CA HIS A 117 -15.12 -0.42 -4.42
C HIS A 117 -14.92 -1.69 -5.24
N LYS A 118 -14.81 -1.52 -6.56
CA LYS A 118 -14.47 -2.63 -7.45
C LYS A 118 -12.98 -2.97 -7.39
N PHE A 119 -12.64 -4.16 -7.84
CA PHE A 119 -11.26 -4.57 -7.94
C PHE A 119 -10.47 -3.60 -8.86
N PHE A 120 -9.25 -3.24 -8.46
CA PHE A 120 -8.40 -2.22 -9.10
C PHE A 120 -8.88 -0.75 -9.02
N GLU A 121 -9.95 -0.43 -8.31
CA GLU A 121 -10.28 0.96 -7.98
C GLU A 121 -9.56 1.43 -6.71
N ALA A 122 -9.01 0.50 -5.95
CA ALA A 122 -8.13 0.74 -4.80
C ALA A 122 -7.04 -0.32 -4.76
N HIS A 123 -5.95 -0.02 -4.04
CA HIS A 123 -4.86 -0.97 -3.85
C HIS A 123 -5.34 -2.18 -3.05
N PRO A 124 -5.18 -3.42 -3.55
CA PRO A 124 -5.56 -4.62 -2.82
C PRO A 124 -4.59 -4.87 -1.65
N THR A 125 -5.07 -5.55 -0.62
CA THR A 125 -4.23 -6.05 0.45
C THR A 125 -3.58 -7.36 0.04
N GLN A 126 -2.26 -7.42 0.06
CA GLN A 126 -1.52 -8.62 -0.29
C GLN A 126 -1.23 -9.45 0.97
N SER A 127 -1.96 -10.54 1.13
CA SER A 127 -1.69 -11.49 2.22
C SER A 127 -2.10 -12.91 1.81
N GLY A 128 -1.19 -13.87 2.00
CA GLY A 128 -1.51 -15.29 1.84
C GLY A 128 -2.04 -15.93 3.13
N GLU A 129 -1.70 -15.36 4.28
CA GLU A 129 -1.98 -15.96 5.59
C GLU A 129 -3.20 -15.38 6.30
N LEU A 130 -3.48 -14.07 6.12
CA LEU A 130 -4.60 -13.42 6.80
C LEU A 130 -5.96 -14.16 6.59
N PRO A 131 -6.32 -14.57 5.34
CA PRO A 131 -7.53 -15.37 5.13
C PRO A 131 -7.56 -16.66 5.93
N LEU A 132 -6.42 -17.34 6.04
CA LEU A 132 -6.30 -18.57 6.81
C LEU A 132 -6.51 -18.30 8.32
N ARG A 133 -5.85 -17.27 8.87
CA ARG A 133 -5.98 -16.88 10.28
C ARG A 133 -7.41 -16.51 10.67
N LEU A 134 -8.10 -15.76 9.80
CA LEU A 134 -9.51 -15.42 9.96
C LEU A 134 -10.40 -16.68 9.96
N LYS A 135 -10.20 -17.59 8.99
CA LYS A 135 -10.98 -18.84 8.89
C LYS A 135 -10.72 -19.81 10.04
N SER A 136 -9.49 -19.86 10.54
CA SER A 136 -9.12 -20.74 11.67
C SER A 136 -9.57 -20.18 13.01
N GLY A 137 -10.09 -18.93 13.07
CA GLY A 137 -10.46 -18.27 14.30
C GLY A 137 -9.28 -17.77 15.15
N ASP A 138 -8.07 -17.75 14.56
CA ASP A 138 -6.90 -17.16 15.21
C ASP A 138 -6.99 -15.61 15.24
N VAL A 139 -7.83 -15.04 14.37
CA VAL A 139 -8.16 -13.61 14.29
C VAL A 139 -9.66 -13.43 14.28
N ILE A 140 -10.17 -12.53 15.11
CA ILE A 140 -11.58 -12.18 15.20
C ILE A 140 -11.86 -10.99 14.27
N PRO A 141 -12.68 -11.14 13.21
CA PRO A 141 -13.05 -10.01 12.36
C PRO A 141 -14.09 -9.14 13.03
N LYS A 142 -13.95 -7.81 12.90
CA LYS A 142 -14.91 -6.80 13.36
C LYS A 142 -15.11 -5.70 12.31
N GLY A 143 -16.30 -5.10 12.34
CA GLY A 143 -16.61 -3.88 11.62
C GLY A 143 -15.88 -2.66 12.17
N ASN A 144 -16.39 -1.47 11.86
CA ASN A 144 -15.80 -0.23 12.30
C ASN A 144 -15.89 -0.05 13.82
N VAL A 145 -14.88 0.61 14.40
CA VAL A 145 -14.94 1.13 15.77
C VAL A 145 -15.88 2.33 15.79
N ASP A 146 -16.85 2.32 16.70
CA ASP A 146 -17.77 3.43 16.95
C ASP A 146 -17.14 4.43 17.93
N ARG A 147 -16.73 3.97 19.11
CA ARG A 147 -16.10 4.80 20.15
C ARG A 147 -15.19 4.00 21.06
N LEU A 148 -14.31 4.73 21.72
CA LEU A 148 -13.42 4.23 22.76
C LEU A 148 -13.88 4.75 24.13
N ASP A 149 -13.90 3.88 25.13
CA ASP A 149 -14.26 4.22 26.51
C ASP A 149 -13.32 3.51 27.48
N GLY A 150 -12.21 4.17 27.79
CA GLY A 150 -11.12 3.57 28.56
C GLY A 150 -10.49 2.40 27.81
N GLU A 151 -10.51 1.21 28.41
CA GLU A 151 -10.02 -0.03 27.80
C GLU A 151 -11.07 -0.70 26.89
N THR A 152 -12.35 -0.26 26.99
CA THR A 152 -13.46 -0.83 26.24
C THR A 152 -13.60 -0.16 24.87
N VAL A 153 -13.67 -0.97 23.84
CA VAL A 153 -13.93 -0.55 22.45
C VAL A 153 -15.34 -0.97 22.06
N HIS A 154 -16.14 0.00 21.60
CA HIS A 154 -17.48 -0.24 21.07
C HIS A 154 -17.43 -0.27 19.53
N PHE A 155 -18.13 -1.22 18.95
CA PHE A 155 -18.21 -1.38 17.49
C PHE A 155 -19.58 -0.95 16.97
N GLU A 156 -19.64 -0.55 15.69
CA GLU A 156 -20.89 -0.13 15.02
C GLU A 156 -21.96 -1.23 14.99
N ASP A 157 -21.58 -2.50 15.18
CA ASP A 157 -22.51 -3.65 15.29
C ASP A 157 -23.20 -3.74 16.66
N GLY A 158 -22.96 -2.78 17.56
CA GLY A 158 -23.48 -2.72 18.92
C GLY A 158 -22.77 -3.61 19.92
N THR A 159 -21.74 -4.34 19.52
CA THR A 159 -20.90 -5.14 20.43
C THR A 159 -19.79 -4.30 21.04
N SER A 160 -19.23 -4.79 22.16
CA SER A 160 -18.06 -4.17 22.79
C SER A 160 -17.10 -5.24 23.29
N ALA A 161 -15.83 -4.89 23.43
CA ALA A 161 -14.81 -5.73 24.03
C ALA A 161 -13.69 -4.87 24.63
N ASP A 162 -13.01 -5.43 25.64
CA ASP A 162 -11.85 -4.78 26.26
C ASP A 162 -10.58 -5.21 25.54
N PHE A 163 -9.63 -4.28 25.43
CA PHE A 163 -8.34 -4.51 24.79
C PHE A 163 -7.22 -3.94 25.64
N ASP A 164 -6.12 -4.71 25.73
CA ASP A 164 -4.89 -4.25 26.38
C ASP A 164 -4.08 -3.33 25.45
N VAL A 165 -4.18 -3.54 24.11
CA VAL A 165 -3.42 -2.79 23.13
C VAL A 165 -4.28 -2.52 21.88
N ILE A 166 -4.23 -1.27 21.39
CA ILE A 166 -4.82 -0.87 20.12
C ILE A 166 -3.70 -0.45 19.17
N ILE A 167 -3.64 -1.07 18.00
CA ILE A 167 -2.67 -0.77 16.95
C ILE A 167 -3.39 -0.14 15.76
N TYR A 168 -3.12 1.14 15.52
CA TYR A 168 -3.65 1.85 14.36
C TYR A 168 -2.78 1.60 13.13
N ALA A 169 -3.31 0.85 12.16
CA ALA A 169 -2.69 0.57 10.87
C ALA A 169 -3.55 1.19 9.73
N THR A 170 -3.99 2.43 9.95
CA THR A 170 -4.97 3.15 9.11
C THR A 170 -4.35 3.94 7.96
N GLY A 171 -3.02 3.90 7.82
CA GLY A 171 -2.24 4.62 6.82
C GLY A 171 -1.48 5.82 7.41
N TYR A 172 -0.86 6.57 6.52
CA TYR A 172 0.02 7.68 6.90
C TYR A 172 -0.36 8.94 6.16
N ASN A 173 -0.12 10.08 6.80
CA ASN A 173 -0.07 11.37 6.14
C ASN A 173 1.37 11.70 5.79
N LEU A 174 1.60 12.21 4.57
CA LEU A 174 2.91 12.63 4.14
C LEU A 174 3.22 14.00 4.73
N THR A 175 4.30 14.06 5.50
CA THR A 175 4.78 15.31 6.08
C THR A 175 6.29 15.43 5.92
N PHE A 176 6.77 16.65 5.75
CA PHE A 176 8.19 16.99 5.62
C PHE A 176 8.57 18.01 6.69
N PRO A 177 8.60 17.64 7.98
CA PRO A 177 8.77 18.59 9.09
C PRO A 177 10.15 19.26 9.13
N PHE A 178 11.09 18.77 8.33
CA PHE A 178 12.45 19.30 8.18
C PHE A 178 12.61 20.30 7.03
N PHE A 179 11.54 20.55 6.26
CA PHE A 179 11.48 21.60 5.25
C PHE A 179 10.47 22.66 5.66
N ASP A 180 10.71 23.89 5.18
CA ASP A 180 9.69 24.93 5.22
C ASP A 180 8.46 24.48 4.42
N PRO A 181 7.24 24.59 4.96
CA PRO A 181 6.02 24.20 4.26
C PRO A 181 5.77 24.92 2.93
N GLU A 182 6.30 26.17 2.78
CA GLU A 182 6.24 26.91 1.52
C GLU A 182 7.18 26.32 0.47
N PHE A 183 8.31 25.75 0.90
CA PHE A 183 9.26 25.08 0.00
C PHE A 183 8.75 23.69 -0.39
N LEU A 184 8.33 22.88 0.59
CA LEU A 184 7.87 21.52 0.36
C LEU A 184 6.84 21.08 1.39
N SER A 185 5.64 20.83 0.91
CA SER A 185 4.55 20.21 1.68
C SER A 185 3.77 19.25 0.81
N ALA A 186 2.95 18.41 1.42
CA ALA A 186 2.10 17.45 0.73
C ALA A 186 0.65 17.54 1.25
N PRO A 187 -0.07 18.65 0.98
CA PRO A 187 -1.46 18.78 1.38
C PRO A 187 -2.28 17.65 0.74
N GLU A 188 -3.16 17.03 1.54
CA GLU A 188 -3.95 15.86 1.13
C GLU A 188 -3.10 14.72 0.54
N ASN A 189 -1.85 14.58 1.01
CA ASN A 189 -0.86 13.64 0.47
C ASN A 189 -0.53 13.84 -1.01
N ARG A 190 -0.64 15.05 -1.54
CA ARG A 190 -0.29 15.38 -2.93
C ARG A 190 1.03 16.13 -2.97
N ILE A 191 1.88 15.74 -3.91
CA ILE A 191 3.14 16.41 -4.21
C ILE A 191 3.43 16.25 -5.71
N ASP A 192 3.72 17.36 -6.36
CA ASP A 192 4.04 17.40 -7.78
C ASP A 192 5.51 17.06 -8.01
N LEU A 193 5.76 15.84 -8.47
CA LEU A 193 7.10 15.36 -8.78
C LEU A 193 7.16 14.83 -10.22
N TYR A 194 7.97 15.47 -11.06
CA TYR A 194 8.26 14.98 -12.39
C TYR A 194 8.89 13.59 -12.33
N LYS A 195 8.25 12.62 -12.98
CA LYS A 195 8.61 11.19 -12.93
C LYS A 195 8.74 10.63 -11.50
N ARG A 196 8.02 11.23 -10.52
CA ARG A 196 8.11 10.88 -9.10
C ARG A 196 9.53 11.04 -8.53
N ILE A 197 10.36 11.89 -9.14
CA ILE A 197 11.76 12.10 -8.78
C ILE A 197 12.07 13.58 -8.54
N ILE A 198 11.73 14.47 -9.47
CA ILE A 198 12.21 15.85 -9.51
C ILE A 198 11.07 16.80 -9.16
N LYS A 199 11.29 17.67 -8.16
CA LYS A 199 10.39 18.79 -7.89
C LYS A 199 10.63 19.86 -8.96
N PRO A 200 9.62 20.30 -9.73
CA PRO A 200 9.80 21.36 -10.74
C PRO A 200 10.41 22.61 -10.13
N GLY A 201 11.46 23.14 -10.80
CA GLY A 201 12.15 24.34 -10.35
C GLY A 201 13.18 24.13 -9.22
N VAL A 202 13.45 22.88 -8.82
CA VAL A 202 14.44 22.51 -7.79
C VAL A 202 15.42 21.51 -8.38
N ASP A 203 16.68 21.86 -8.45
CA ASP A 203 17.70 21.07 -9.12
C ASP A 203 18.47 20.10 -8.21
N ASP A 204 18.50 20.35 -6.92
CA ASP A 204 19.35 19.68 -5.93
C ASP A 204 18.57 18.76 -4.98
N LEU A 205 17.25 18.63 -5.14
CA LEU A 205 16.41 17.73 -4.35
C LEU A 205 15.76 16.68 -5.24
N LEU A 206 16.13 15.42 -5.00
CA LEU A 206 15.62 14.27 -5.75
C LEU A 206 14.94 13.28 -4.82
N PHE A 207 13.84 12.71 -5.28
CA PHE A 207 13.06 11.71 -4.55
C PHE A 207 13.28 10.34 -5.14
N ALA A 208 13.50 9.34 -4.28
CA ALA A 208 13.58 7.94 -4.65
C ALA A 208 12.58 7.11 -3.85
N GLY A 209 11.82 6.24 -4.50
CA GLY A 209 10.83 5.39 -3.86
C GLY A 209 9.54 6.11 -3.45
N PHE A 210 9.37 7.36 -3.86
CA PHE A 210 8.23 8.18 -3.49
C PHE A 210 7.03 7.91 -4.41
N ALA A 211 6.54 6.66 -4.38
CA ALA A 211 5.32 6.25 -5.04
C ALA A 211 4.82 4.92 -4.48
N GLN A 212 3.53 4.67 -4.61
CA GLN A 212 2.92 3.37 -4.36
C GLN A 212 2.91 2.57 -5.66
N SER A 213 4.04 1.92 -5.94
CA SER A 213 4.24 1.16 -7.17
C SER A 213 3.55 -0.19 -7.12
N THR A 214 2.78 -0.52 -8.15
CA THR A 214 2.14 -1.81 -8.32
C THR A 214 2.76 -2.52 -9.53
N PRO A 215 3.17 -3.79 -9.44
CA PRO A 215 3.05 -4.69 -8.29
C PRO A 215 4.26 -4.67 -7.35
N THR A 216 5.31 -3.93 -7.66
CA THR A 216 6.60 -4.03 -6.97
C THR A 216 7.24 -2.67 -6.72
N LEU A 217 7.97 -2.53 -5.59
CA LEU A 217 8.64 -1.29 -5.21
C LEU A 217 10.12 -1.27 -5.61
N PHE A 218 10.88 -2.32 -5.32
CA PHE A 218 12.33 -2.29 -5.53
C PHE A 218 12.77 -2.12 -6.99
N PRO A 219 12.22 -2.83 -7.97
CA PRO A 219 12.49 -2.57 -9.38
C PRO A 219 12.07 -1.17 -9.84
N PHE A 220 11.02 -0.59 -9.24
CA PHE A 220 10.64 0.80 -9.48
C PHE A 220 11.73 1.78 -9.01
N VAL A 221 12.24 1.59 -7.78
CA VAL A 221 13.33 2.42 -7.24
C VAL A 221 14.61 2.25 -8.07
N GLU A 222 14.90 1.04 -8.55
CA GLU A 222 16.04 0.80 -9.47
C GLU A 222 15.90 1.60 -10.77
N SER A 223 14.68 1.63 -11.33
CA SER A 223 14.42 2.45 -12.52
C SER A 223 14.63 3.94 -12.27
N GLN A 224 14.20 4.44 -11.12
CA GLN A 224 14.45 5.82 -10.69
C GLN A 224 15.95 6.09 -10.49
N ALA A 225 16.66 5.18 -9.85
CA ALA A 225 18.10 5.32 -9.58
C ALA A 225 18.92 5.49 -10.86
N ARG A 226 18.52 4.86 -11.97
CA ARG A 226 19.17 5.05 -13.29
C ARG A 226 19.05 6.48 -13.79
N LEU A 227 17.89 7.12 -13.63
CA LEU A 227 17.69 8.52 -14.00
C LEU A 227 18.47 9.42 -13.05
N ILE A 228 18.37 9.19 -11.74
CA ILE A 228 19.07 9.98 -10.70
C ILE A 228 20.57 9.94 -10.94
N ALA A 229 21.15 8.77 -11.22
CA ALA A 229 22.57 8.62 -11.53
C ALA A 229 22.95 9.39 -12.79
N ALA A 230 22.19 9.26 -13.87
CA ALA A 230 22.46 9.99 -15.12
C ALA A 230 22.37 11.52 -14.91
N TYR A 231 21.41 11.97 -14.11
CA TYR A 231 21.28 13.38 -13.74
C TYR A 231 22.47 13.87 -12.91
N ALA A 232 22.87 13.10 -11.92
CA ALA A 232 23.97 13.46 -11.02
C ALA A 232 25.31 13.63 -11.75
N VAL A 233 25.57 12.82 -12.78
CA VAL A 233 26.81 12.91 -13.57
C VAL A 233 26.70 13.82 -14.81
N GLY A 234 25.56 14.51 -14.99
CA GLY A 234 25.35 15.42 -16.13
C GLY A 234 24.98 14.74 -17.45
N GLU A 235 24.71 13.45 -17.44
CA GLU A 235 24.26 12.69 -18.62
C GLU A 235 22.77 12.82 -18.93
N TYR A 236 22.02 13.46 -18.05
CA TYR A 236 20.59 13.68 -18.21
C TYR A 236 20.24 15.12 -17.83
N VAL A 237 19.44 15.77 -18.67
CA VAL A 237 18.82 17.07 -18.38
C VAL A 237 17.31 16.91 -18.45
N PRO A 238 16.57 17.31 -17.39
CA PRO A 238 15.12 17.29 -17.42
C PRO A 238 14.56 18.28 -18.44
N PRO A 239 13.28 18.19 -18.84
CA PRO A 239 12.64 19.21 -19.66
C PRO A 239 12.44 20.51 -18.90
N SER A 240 11.89 21.53 -19.54
CA SER A 240 11.51 22.79 -18.90
C SER A 240 10.48 22.59 -17.79
N VAL A 241 10.38 23.52 -16.86
CA VAL A 241 9.41 23.45 -15.73
C VAL A 241 7.98 23.33 -16.24
N ASP A 242 7.59 24.04 -17.30
CA ASP A 242 6.26 23.96 -17.87
C ASP A 242 5.97 22.57 -18.47
N GLU A 243 6.97 22.00 -19.18
CA GLU A 243 6.86 20.63 -19.71
C GLU A 243 6.80 19.60 -18.57
N MET A 244 7.53 19.80 -17.46
CA MET A 244 7.43 18.94 -16.29
C MET A 244 6.00 18.93 -15.73
N HIS A 245 5.37 20.09 -15.56
CA HIS A 245 3.99 20.18 -15.08
C HIS A 245 3.00 19.51 -16.02
N ALA A 246 3.17 19.68 -17.34
CA ALA A 246 2.33 19.01 -18.32
C ALA A 246 2.45 17.48 -18.23
N VAL A 247 3.66 16.96 -18.04
CA VAL A 247 3.92 15.54 -17.88
C VAL A 247 3.36 15.01 -16.55
N ILE A 248 3.51 15.74 -15.45
CA ILE A 248 2.95 15.38 -14.13
C ILE A 248 1.43 15.17 -14.27
N LYS A 249 0.74 16.14 -14.88
CA LYS A 249 -0.70 16.05 -15.10
C LYS A 249 -1.09 14.83 -15.95
N ALA A 250 -0.37 14.58 -17.04
CA ALA A 250 -0.63 13.43 -17.91
C ALA A 250 -0.34 12.09 -17.21
N ASP A 251 0.71 12.01 -16.40
CA ASP A 251 1.05 10.83 -15.60
C ASP A 251 -0.02 10.57 -14.52
N ASP A 252 -0.55 11.63 -13.88
CA ASP A 252 -1.62 11.50 -12.89
C ASP A 252 -2.91 10.98 -13.51
N GLU A 253 -3.30 11.49 -14.67
CA GLU A 253 -4.45 10.97 -15.42
C GLU A 253 -4.25 9.50 -15.83
N LEU A 254 -3.05 9.15 -16.28
CA LEU A 254 -2.72 7.80 -16.72
C LEU A 254 -2.75 6.79 -15.58
N TYR A 255 -2.13 7.11 -14.45
CA TYR A 255 -1.96 6.17 -13.33
C TYR A 255 -3.15 6.17 -12.37
N MET A 256 -3.77 7.33 -12.13
CA MET A 256 -4.78 7.49 -11.10
C MET A 256 -6.19 7.72 -11.63
N GLY A 257 -6.37 8.03 -12.91
CA GLY A 257 -7.69 8.35 -13.49
C GLY A 257 -8.75 7.24 -13.37
N HIS A 258 -8.35 6.04 -12.97
CA HIS A 258 -9.25 4.91 -12.71
C HIS A 258 -9.40 4.56 -11.22
N MET A 259 -8.62 5.21 -10.36
CA MET A 259 -8.63 4.97 -8.91
C MET A 259 -9.68 5.84 -8.23
N LEU A 260 -10.12 5.38 -7.06
CA LEU A 260 -10.95 6.23 -6.19
C LEU A 260 -10.14 7.46 -5.76
N ASP A 261 -10.75 8.63 -5.86
CA ASP A 261 -10.14 9.87 -5.35
C ASP A 261 -10.14 9.85 -3.81
N ARG A 262 -9.01 9.46 -3.26
CA ARG A 262 -8.75 9.40 -1.81
C ARG A 262 -7.31 9.81 -1.53
N PRO A 263 -7.02 10.48 -0.40
CA PRO A 263 -5.67 10.93 -0.06
C PRO A 263 -4.60 9.82 -0.07
N ARG A 264 -5.00 8.57 0.17
CA ARG A 264 -4.08 7.41 0.13
C ARG A 264 -3.73 6.91 -1.27
N HIS A 265 -4.39 7.42 -2.33
CA HIS A 265 -4.20 6.95 -3.71
C HIS A 265 -3.47 7.96 -4.59
N THR A 266 -2.98 9.06 -4.03
CA THR A 266 -2.35 10.16 -4.77
C THR A 266 -0.99 9.83 -5.38
N HIS A 267 -0.37 8.72 -5.00
CA HIS A 267 0.97 8.30 -5.47
C HIS A 267 0.98 6.92 -6.14
N GLN A 268 -0.18 6.46 -6.59
CA GLN A 268 -0.28 5.18 -7.31
C GLN A 268 0.41 5.27 -8.67
N LEU A 269 1.08 4.19 -9.07
CA LEU A 269 1.58 4.01 -10.42
C LEU A 269 1.68 2.53 -10.80
N ASP A 270 1.61 2.26 -12.11
CA ASP A 270 1.92 0.96 -12.69
C ASP A 270 3.41 0.92 -13.07
N TYR A 271 4.16 0.02 -12.41
CA TYR A 271 5.59 -0.11 -12.63
C TYR A 271 5.96 -0.43 -14.07
N PHE A 272 5.22 -1.31 -14.73
CA PHE A 272 5.59 -1.74 -16.09
C PHE A 272 5.40 -0.62 -17.12
N VAL A 273 4.34 0.16 -16.95
CA VAL A 273 4.11 1.36 -17.78
C VAL A 273 5.19 2.39 -17.49
N TYR A 274 5.49 2.63 -16.21
CA TYR A 274 6.54 3.56 -15.78
C TYR A 274 7.91 3.18 -16.34
N GLU A 275 8.35 1.92 -16.13
CA GLU A 275 9.66 1.43 -16.60
C GLU A 275 9.76 1.51 -18.12
N HIS A 276 8.69 1.14 -18.84
CA HIS A 276 8.68 1.27 -20.28
C HIS A 276 8.88 2.73 -20.72
N GLN A 277 8.16 3.67 -20.13
CA GLN A 277 8.29 5.10 -20.43
C GLN A 277 9.69 5.61 -20.07
N MET A 278 10.19 5.28 -18.89
CA MET A 278 11.52 5.68 -18.43
C MET A 278 12.60 5.22 -19.39
N ARG A 279 12.59 3.94 -19.76
CA ARG A 279 13.63 3.31 -20.58
C ARG A 279 13.56 3.74 -22.05
N THR A 280 12.36 3.87 -22.63
CA THR A 280 12.21 4.07 -24.07
C THR A 280 12.02 5.52 -24.49
N LYS A 281 11.57 6.38 -23.57
CA LYS A 281 11.28 7.79 -23.88
C LYS A 281 12.11 8.74 -23.02
N GLU A 282 12.01 8.67 -21.71
CA GLU A 282 12.51 9.70 -20.80
C GLU A 282 14.04 9.73 -20.75
N LEU A 283 14.70 8.63 -20.42
CA LEU A 283 16.16 8.57 -20.37
C LEU A 283 16.83 8.91 -21.71
N PRO A 284 16.36 8.39 -22.86
CA PRO A 284 16.92 8.80 -24.18
C PRO A 284 16.73 10.30 -24.47
N ALA A 285 15.58 10.87 -24.18
CA ALA A 285 15.29 12.28 -24.41
C ALA A 285 16.16 13.19 -23.52
N GLY A 286 16.26 12.87 -22.23
CA GLY A 286 17.10 13.62 -21.28
C GLY A 286 18.58 13.57 -21.62
N ARG A 287 19.08 12.41 -22.09
CA ARG A 287 20.45 12.28 -22.61
C ARG A 287 20.69 13.10 -23.90
N ALA A 288 19.69 13.19 -24.75
CA ALA A 288 19.78 14.04 -25.94
C ALA A 288 19.87 15.53 -25.55
N ARG A 289 19.06 15.98 -24.59
CA ARG A 289 19.14 17.35 -24.03
C ARG A 289 20.49 17.62 -23.40
N ALA A 290 21.02 16.69 -22.60
CA ALA A 290 22.34 16.83 -21.96
C ALA A 290 23.46 17.01 -22.97
N ARG A 291 23.49 16.21 -24.04
CA ARG A 291 24.47 16.35 -25.14
C ARG A 291 24.35 17.69 -25.86
N ALA A 292 23.14 18.16 -26.11
CA ALA A 292 22.91 19.44 -26.77
C ALA A 292 23.34 20.66 -25.92
N GLN A 293 23.26 20.57 -24.59
CA GLN A 293 23.53 21.66 -23.67
C GLN A 293 24.92 21.60 -23.03
N GLY A 294 25.68 20.51 -23.21
CA GLY A 294 26.96 20.32 -22.54
C GLY A 294 26.83 20.36 -21.01
N ALA A 295 25.77 19.73 -20.48
CA ALA A 295 25.37 19.90 -19.09
C ALA A 295 26.44 19.42 -18.09
N PRO A 296 26.81 20.21 -17.07
CA PRO A 296 27.75 19.82 -16.04
C PRO A 296 27.10 18.82 -15.07
N ALA A 297 27.93 17.96 -14.43
CA ALA A 297 27.51 17.12 -13.33
C ALA A 297 27.03 17.94 -12.12
N LEU A 298 26.14 17.36 -11.29
CA LEU A 298 25.63 18.02 -10.06
C LEU A 298 26.78 18.51 -9.15
N ALA A 299 27.84 17.71 -9.01
CA ALA A 299 29.03 18.09 -8.24
C ALA A 299 29.74 19.36 -8.77
N GLY A 300 29.51 19.74 -10.03
CA GLY A 300 30.05 20.97 -10.62
C GLY A 300 29.09 22.17 -10.53
N ARG A 301 27.88 22.00 -10.00
CA ARG A 301 26.88 23.07 -9.84
C ARG A 301 26.97 23.78 -8.46
N ALA A 302 27.72 23.19 -7.51
CA ALA A 302 27.91 23.71 -6.15
C ALA A 302 29.08 24.67 -6.02
N GLY A 303 29.51 25.31 -7.08
CA GLY A 303 30.55 26.34 -7.13
C GLY A 303 30.00 27.73 -7.33
#